data_112e17ce64e178bd18d960bb8a2627c3
#
_entry.id   112e17ce64e178bd18d960bb8a2627c3
#
_cell.length_a   1.000
_cell.length_b   1.000
_cell.length_c   1.000
_cell.angle_alpha   90.00
_cell.angle_beta   90.00
_cell.angle_gamma   90.00
#
_symmetry.space_group_name_H-M   'P 1'
#
loop_
_entity.id
_entity.type
_entity.pdbx_description
1 polymer ?
#
loop_
_entity_poly.entity_id
_entity_poly.type
_entity_poly.pdbx_seq_one_letter_code
_entity_poly.pdbx_strand_id
1 'polypeptide(L)'
;MPRMDMATAMLVALDDRLAGACITILDDAGFRVIRVKHVAPSLERLPVVKPQLVIVPKGLRKDEADALADRCVAVGAEVLELAPDIDVRQLVALVTTAANNAATKAQ
;
A
#
# COMPACT_ATOMS: atom_id res chain seq x y z
N MET A 1 9.16 16.18 -21.43
CA MET A 1 8.44 15.77 -20.92
C MET A 1 8.70 15.27 -19.80
N PRO A 2 8.26 15.35 -19.13
CA PRO A 2 8.54 14.92 -17.92
C PRO A 2 8.29 13.56 -17.80
N ARG A 3 8.91 12.97 -17.30
CA ARG A 3 8.73 11.88 -17.11
C ARG A 3 8.03 11.68 -16.14
N MET A 4 7.52 10.85 -15.91
CA MET A 4 6.82 10.71 -15.03
C MET A 4 7.19 9.73 -14.18
N ASP A 5 7.56 9.96 -13.08
CA ASP A 5 7.77 9.01 -12.06
C ASP A 5 6.45 8.71 -11.44
N MET A 6 5.83 7.66 -11.84
CA MET A 6 4.59 7.25 -11.24
C MET A 6 4.83 6.82 -9.81
N ALA A 7 4.00 7.28 -8.91
CA ALA A 7 4.02 6.76 -7.53
C ALA A 7 3.64 5.27 -7.55
N THR A 8 4.23 4.52 -6.65
CA THR A 8 4.00 3.09 -6.56
C THR A 8 3.37 2.73 -5.23
N ALA A 9 2.36 1.88 -5.26
CA ALA A 9 1.72 1.34 -4.07
C ALA A 9 1.90 -0.17 -4.05
N MET A 10 2.16 -0.73 -2.88
CA MET A 10 2.27 -2.17 -2.70
C MET A 10 1.16 -2.64 -1.80
N LEU A 11 0.41 -3.64 -2.24
CA LEU A 11 -0.66 -4.26 -1.46
C LEU A 11 -0.12 -5.57 -0.91
N VAL A 12 -0.15 -5.73 0.41
CA VAL A 12 0.44 -6.89 1.06
C VAL A 12 -0.62 -7.67 1.80
N ALA A 13 -0.76 -8.93 1.46
CA ALA A 13 -1.62 -9.90 2.17
C ALA A 13 -3.11 -9.51 2.22
N LEU A 14 -3.58 -8.68 1.31
CA LEU A 14 -5.00 -8.33 1.23
C LEU A 14 -5.78 -9.45 0.53
N ASP A 15 -7.02 -9.65 0.95
CA ASP A 15 -7.88 -10.61 0.23
C ASP A 15 -8.26 -10.02 -1.14
N ASP A 16 -8.86 -10.86 -1.98
CA ASP A 16 -9.18 -10.47 -3.36
C ASP A 16 -10.13 -9.29 -3.42
N ARG A 17 -11.10 -9.22 -2.51
CA ARG A 17 -12.07 -8.14 -2.50
C ARG A 17 -11.40 -6.79 -2.20
N LEU A 18 -10.60 -6.76 -1.15
CA LEU A 18 -9.91 -5.52 -0.77
C LEU A 18 -8.85 -5.15 -1.79
N ALA A 19 -8.09 -6.12 -2.27
CA ALA A 19 -7.06 -5.86 -3.27
C ALA A 19 -7.67 -5.30 -4.55
N GLY A 20 -8.76 -5.89 -5.02
CA GLY A 20 -9.41 -5.43 -6.24
C GLY A 20 -9.91 -4.00 -6.13
N ALA A 21 -10.54 -3.67 -5.00
CA ALA A 21 -11.02 -2.31 -4.77
C ALA A 21 -9.87 -1.31 -4.69
N CYS A 22 -8.80 -1.66 -3.99
CA CYS A 22 -7.63 -0.78 -3.88
C CYS A 22 -6.98 -0.55 -5.24
N ILE A 23 -6.85 -1.60 -6.03
CA ILE A 23 -6.25 -1.48 -7.37
C ILE A 23 -7.02 -0.48 -8.21
N THR A 24 -8.36 -0.56 -8.22
CA THR A 24 -9.18 0.36 -8.99
C THR A 24 -8.97 1.80 -8.55
N ILE A 25 -8.99 2.05 -7.25
CA ILE A 25 -8.85 3.39 -6.72
C ILE A 25 -7.46 3.96 -7.01
N LEU A 26 -6.44 3.15 -6.79
CA LEU A 26 -5.06 3.59 -6.97
C LEU A 26 -4.71 3.79 -8.45
N ASP A 27 -5.24 2.92 -9.31
CA ASP A 27 -5.04 3.07 -10.74
C ASP A 27 -5.64 4.40 -11.22
N ASP A 28 -6.84 4.73 -10.76
CA ASP A 28 -7.48 6.01 -11.09
C ASP A 28 -6.66 7.20 -10.56
N ALA A 29 -5.96 7.01 -9.46
CA ALA A 29 -5.12 8.07 -8.88
C ALA A 29 -3.73 8.16 -9.53
N GLY A 30 -3.46 7.32 -10.52
CA GLY A 30 -2.18 7.36 -11.23
C GLY A 30 -1.07 6.56 -10.57
N PHE A 31 -1.41 5.65 -9.67
CA PHE A 31 -0.41 4.82 -9.02
C PHE A 31 -0.14 3.56 -9.82
N ARG A 32 1.11 3.12 -9.76
CA ARG A 32 1.48 1.80 -10.20
C ARG A 32 1.26 0.88 -9.01
N VAL A 33 0.57 -0.23 -9.19
CA VAL A 33 0.20 -1.10 -8.08
C VAL A 33 0.87 -2.46 -8.20
N ILE A 34 1.49 -2.89 -7.11
CA ILE A 34 2.09 -4.21 -7.02
C ILE A 34 1.39 -4.96 -5.90
N ARG A 35 0.87 -6.13 -6.20
CA ARG A 35 0.21 -6.95 -5.19
C ARG A 35 1.12 -8.10 -4.77
N VAL A 36 1.31 -8.26 -3.47
CA VAL A 36 2.05 -9.38 -2.90
C VAL A 36 1.13 -10.11 -1.94
N LYS A 37 0.94 -11.40 -2.15
CA LYS A 37 -0.08 -12.14 -1.40
C LYS A 37 0.33 -12.50 0.02
N HIS A 38 1.62 -12.49 0.32
CA HIS A 38 2.12 -12.90 1.63
C HIS A 38 3.13 -11.88 2.16
N VAL A 39 3.23 -11.80 3.48
CA VAL A 39 4.12 -10.84 4.11
C VAL A 39 5.59 -11.14 3.80
N ALA A 40 6.00 -12.39 3.90
CA ALA A 40 7.42 -12.75 3.76
C ALA A 40 8.03 -12.26 2.44
N PRO A 41 7.44 -12.55 1.27
CA PRO A 41 8.02 -12.02 0.03
C PRO A 41 7.97 -10.50 -0.08
N SER A 42 7.01 -9.85 0.58
CA SER A 42 6.94 -8.38 0.54
C SER A 42 8.14 -7.74 1.23
N LEU A 43 8.63 -8.37 2.29
CA LEU A 43 9.79 -7.83 3.02
C LEU A 43 11.03 -7.74 2.14
N GLU A 44 11.17 -8.69 1.21
CA GLU A 44 12.30 -8.68 0.29
C GLU A 44 12.11 -7.69 -0.84
N ARG A 45 10.86 -7.43 -1.22
CA ARG A 45 10.57 -6.53 -2.33
C ARG A 45 10.57 -5.06 -1.95
N LEU A 46 10.25 -4.75 -0.70
CA LEU A 46 10.15 -3.36 -0.25
C LEU A 46 11.41 -2.54 -0.54
N PRO A 47 12.62 -3.01 -0.19
CA PRO A 47 13.82 -2.20 -0.46
C PRO A 47 14.15 -2.07 -1.94
N VAL A 48 13.64 -2.98 -2.77
CA VAL A 48 13.88 -2.93 -4.21
C VAL A 48 12.87 -2.00 -4.89
N VAL A 49 11.60 -2.17 -4.57
CA VAL A 49 10.51 -1.42 -5.19
C VAL A 49 10.43 0.01 -4.64
N LYS A 50 10.66 0.18 -3.35
CA LYS A 50 10.58 1.47 -2.65
C LYS A 50 9.25 2.16 -2.92
N PRO A 51 8.12 1.51 -2.57
CA PRO A 51 6.82 2.12 -2.81
C PRO A 51 6.61 3.33 -1.93
N GLN A 52 5.77 4.26 -2.37
CA GLN A 52 5.38 5.40 -1.57
C GLN A 52 4.25 5.06 -0.61
N LEU A 53 3.46 4.04 -0.93
CA LEU A 53 2.32 3.62 -0.12
C LEU A 53 2.31 2.11 0.00
N VAL A 54 2.08 1.62 1.22
CA VAL A 54 1.91 0.19 1.47
C VAL A 54 0.57 0.00 2.18
N ILE A 55 -0.28 -0.87 1.66
CA ILE A 55 -1.59 -1.15 2.24
C ILE A 55 -1.59 -2.59 2.73
N VAL A 56 -1.96 -2.78 4.01
CA VAL A 56 -1.93 -4.07 4.67
C VAL A 56 -3.24 -4.29 5.42
N PRO A 57 -3.62 -5.54 5.71
CA PRO A 57 -4.80 -5.78 6.52
C PRO A 57 -4.48 -5.60 8.00
N LYS A 58 -5.49 -5.23 8.78
CA LYS A 58 -5.37 -5.32 10.23
C LYS A 58 -5.39 -6.78 10.62
N GLY A 59 -4.79 -7.10 11.74
CA GLY A 59 -4.82 -8.47 12.25
C GLY A 59 -3.65 -9.33 11.83
N LEU A 60 -2.62 -8.75 11.25
CA LEU A 60 -1.39 -9.51 11.02
C LEU A 60 -0.76 -9.89 12.35
N ARG A 61 0.00 -10.98 12.36
CA ARG A 61 0.74 -11.34 13.56
C ARG A 61 1.70 -10.21 13.90
N LYS A 62 1.97 -10.05 15.19
CA LYS A 62 2.79 -8.93 15.66
C LYS A 62 4.17 -8.91 15.01
N ASP A 63 4.81 -10.06 14.88
CA ASP A 63 6.13 -10.13 14.27
C ASP A 63 6.10 -9.72 12.79
N GLU A 64 5.05 -10.11 12.07
CA GLU A 64 4.90 -9.71 10.67
C GLU A 64 4.61 -8.22 10.55
N ALA A 65 3.74 -7.71 11.41
CA ALA A 65 3.40 -6.28 11.39
C ALA A 65 4.61 -5.42 11.73
N ASP A 66 5.38 -5.84 12.72
CA ASP A 66 6.59 -5.10 13.12
C ASP A 66 7.64 -5.11 12.02
N ALA A 67 7.85 -6.25 11.38
CA ALA A 67 8.82 -6.36 10.30
C ALA A 67 8.42 -5.47 9.11
N LEU A 68 7.14 -5.46 8.76
CA LEU A 68 6.64 -4.60 7.70
C LEU A 68 6.82 -3.12 8.04
N ALA A 69 6.47 -2.75 9.28
CA ALA A 69 6.61 -1.36 9.72
C ALA A 69 8.05 -0.90 9.62
N ASP A 70 8.99 -1.71 10.07
CA ASP A 70 10.41 -1.38 10.02
C ASP A 70 10.88 -1.15 8.57
N ARG A 71 10.47 -2.04 7.65
CA ARG A 71 10.86 -1.90 6.26
C ARG A 71 10.22 -0.69 5.62
N CYS A 72 8.96 -0.40 5.95
CA CYS A 72 8.28 0.76 5.42
C CYS A 72 8.93 2.06 5.88
N VAL A 73 9.32 2.12 7.15
CA VAL A 73 10.05 3.29 7.66
C VAL A 73 11.36 3.46 6.90
N ALA A 74 12.09 2.37 6.68
CA ALA A 74 13.39 2.42 6.02
C ALA A 74 13.29 2.96 4.59
N VAL A 75 12.19 2.68 3.88
CA VAL A 75 12.03 3.17 2.51
C VAL A 75 11.18 4.45 2.44
N GLY A 76 10.70 4.95 3.57
CA GLY A 76 9.91 6.17 3.60
C GLY A 76 8.48 6.02 3.09
N ALA A 77 7.92 4.81 3.18
CA ALA A 77 6.58 4.55 2.69
C ALA A 77 5.51 4.93 3.72
N GLU A 78 4.39 5.43 3.22
CA GLU A 78 3.20 5.62 4.03
C GLU A 78 2.52 4.25 4.19
N VAL A 79 1.99 3.95 5.36
CA VAL A 79 1.32 2.67 5.61
C VAL A 79 -0.13 2.89 5.94
N LEU A 80 -1.00 2.12 5.31
CA LEU A 80 -2.43 2.14 5.58
C LEU A 80 -2.87 0.73 5.97
N GLU A 81 -3.54 0.60 7.12
CA GLU A 81 -4.12 -0.67 7.54
C GLU A 81 -5.61 -0.66 7.27
N LEU A 82 -6.13 -1.74 6.73
CA LEU A 82 -7.55 -1.88 6.42
C LEU A 82 -8.18 -3.00 7.25
N ALA A 83 -9.32 -2.71 7.87
CA ALA A 83 -10.09 -3.74 8.54
C ALA A 83 -10.67 -4.69 7.49
N PRO A 84 -10.70 -5.99 7.76
CA PRO A 84 -11.20 -6.95 6.75
C PRO A 84 -12.67 -6.75 6.40
N ASP A 85 -13.45 -6.16 7.30
CA ASP A 85 -14.87 -5.93 7.10
C ASP A 85 -15.20 -4.49 6.74
N ILE A 86 -14.21 -3.71 6.33
CA ILE A 86 -14.41 -2.30 5.98
C ILE A 86 -15.42 -2.18 4.83
N ASP A 87 -16.32 -1.19 4.92
CA ASP A 87 -17.27 -0.98 3.85
C ASP A 87 -16.64 -0.16 2.71
N VAL A 88 -17.31 -0.15 1.57
CA VAL A 88 -16.76 0.45 0.35
C VAL A 88 -16.53 1.96 0.52
N ARG A 89 -17.43 2.65 1.18
CA ARG A 89 -17.28 4.09 1.37
C ARG A 89 -16.06 4.44 2.19
N GLN A 90 -15.87 3.72 3.30
CA GLN A 90 -14.70 3.93 4.14
C GLN A 90 -13.43 3.56 3.39
N LEU A 91 -13.47 2.47 2.65
CA LEU A 91 -12.33 2.03 1.87
C LEU A 91 -11.91 3.10 0.87
N VAL A 92 -12.85 3.63 0.10
CA VAL A 92 -12.54 4.66 -0.88
C VAL A 92 -11.94 5.90 -0.20
N ALA A 93 -12.53 6.34 0.90
CA ALA A 93 -12.05 7.53 1.61
C ALA A 93 -10.64 7.32 2.13
N LEU A 94 -10.37 6.19 2.78
CA LEU A 94 -9.06 5.92 3.36
C LEU A 94 -7.99 5.76 2.31
N VAL A 95 -8.26 5.01 1.25
CA VAL A 95 -7.27 4.77 0.21
C VAL A 95 -7.00 6.07 -0.57
N THR A 96 -8.02 6.83 -0.86
CA THR A 96 -7.85 8.11 -1.55
C THR A 96 -7.01 9.08 -0.73
N THR A 97 -7.29 9.19 0.56
CA THR A 97 -6.52 10.06 1.45
C THR A 97 -5.07 9.60 1.54
N ALA A 98 -4.85 8.30 1.70
CA ALA A 98 -3.50 7.75 1.79
C ALA A 98 -2.73 7.97 0.48
N ALA A 99 -3.40 7.80 -0.65
CA ALA A 99 -2.78 8.03 -1.95
C ALA A 99 -2.36 9.49 -2.12
N ASN A 100 -3.23 10.42 -1.71
CA ASN A 100 -2.89 11.84 -1.79
C ASN A 100 -1.72 12.18 -0.89
N ASN A 101 -1.68 11.65 0.33
CA ASN A 101 -0.59 11.89 1.26
C ASN A 101 0.72 11.32 0.73
N ALA A 102 0.68 10.12 0.18
CA ALA A 102 1.88 9.47 -0.35
C ALA A 102 2.40 10.21 -1.58
N ALA A 103 1.52 10.65 -2.46
CA ALA A 103 1.92 11.41 -3.64
C ALA A 103 2.56 12.74 -3.25
N THR A 104 2.00 13.40 -2.24
CA THR A 104 2.57 14.66 -1.74
C THR A 104 3.97 14.45 -1.15
N LYS A 105 4.15 13.37 -0.41
CA LYS A 105 5.46 13.05 0.18
C LYS A 105 6.49 12.72 -0.89
N ALA A 106 6.08 12.20 -2.01
CA ALA A 106 6.98 11.81 -3.07
C ALA A 106 7.60 13.00 -3.81
N GLN A 107 7.07 14.18 -3.58
CA GLN A 107 7.60 15.37 -4.24
C GLN A 107 8.70 16.07 -3.40
#